data_eea91e6982b4fe3f7fd1f4cc8cb5bc83
#
_entry.id   eea91e6982b4fe3f7fd1f4cc8cb5bc83
#
_cell.length_a   1.000
_cell.length_b   1.000
_cell.length_c   1.000
_cell.angle_alpha   90.00
_cell.angle_beta   90.00
_cell.angle_gamma   90.00
#
_symmetry.space_group_name_H-M   'P 1'
#
loop_
_entity.id
_entity.type
_entity.pdbx_description
1 polymer ?
#
loop_
_entity_poly.entity_id
_entity_poly.type
_entity_poly.pdbx_seq_one_letter_code
_entity_poly.pdbx_strand_id
1 'polypeptide(L)'
;LHQRSVWRNLRNLFMPYKVDLELVLPILKNLRLVDKIHASVGELSGGQQQRTAVGRALFHPGDILIADEPVSAVDEHQAREILKAITGNKPTVVLAMHDRALAIEFADRLIGIKNGLIALDEPASGMKPSDLDDLYKNQSL
;
A
#
# COMPACT_ATOMS: atom_id res chain seq x y z
N LEU A 1 15.25 10.08 14.56
CA LEU A 1 15.06 8.86 15.36
C LEU A 1 14.84 9.27 16.82
N HIS A 2 13.58 9.45 17.24
CA HIS A 2 13.27 9.62 18.63
C HIS A 2 13.59 8.31 19.36
N GLN A 3 14.66 8.27 20.14
CA GLN A 3 14.94 7.18 21.08
C GLN A 3 13.81 7.15 22.10
N ARG A 4 12.81 6.31 21.84
CA ARG A 4 11.79 6.01 22.85
C ARG A 4 12.48 5.24 23.98
N SER A 5 12.36 5.70 25.21
CA SER A 5 12.92 5.04 26.41
C SER A 5 12.57 3.55 26.41
N VAL A 6 13.54 2.69 26.75
CA VAL A 6 13.35 1.21 26.86
C VAL A 6 12.15 0.86 27.73
N TRP A 7 11.93 1.58 28.81
CA TRP A 7 10.79 1.41 29.72
C TRP A 7 9.44 1.69 29.04
N ARG A 8 9.40 2.65 28.12
CA ARG A 8 8.18 2.96 27.37
C ARG A 8 7.89 1.88 26.34
N ASN A 9 8.92 1.30 25.72
CA ASN A 9 8.75 0.18 24.80
C ASN A 9 8.32 -1.10 25.53
N LEU A 10 8.87 -1.37 26.72
CA LEU A 10 8.46 -2.52 27.54
C LEU A 10 6.99 -2.40 28.01
N ARG A 11 6.56 -1.21 28.40
CA ARG A 11 5.18 -0.96 28.79
C ARG A 11 4.22 -1.09 27.60
N ASN A 12 4.60 -0.62 26.42
CA ASN A 12 3.79 -0.74 25.20
C ASN A 12 3.63 -2.18 24.71
N LEU A 13 4.48 -3.10 25.18
CA LEU A 13 4.34 -4.53 24.92
C LEU A 13 3.08 -5.12 25.60
N PHE A 14 2.70 -4.56 26.75
CA PHE A 14 1.57 -5.04 27.55
C PHE A 14 0.33 -4.13 27.48
N MET A 15 0.51 -2.83 27.16
CA MET A 15 -0.58 -1.86 27.04
C MET A 15 -0.22 -0.81 25.98
N PRO A 16 -0.84 -0.84 24.79
CA PRO A 16 -0.65 0.22 23.79
C PRO A 16 -1.09 1.57 24.36
N TYR A 17 -0.27 2.60 24.11
CA TYR A 17 -0.54 3.94 24.61
C TYR A 17 -1.80 4.51 23.95
N LYS A 18 -2.69 5.16 24.70
CA LYS A 18 -3.88 5.83 24.12
C LYS A 18 -3.51 6.81 23.00
N VAL A 19 -2.42 7.55 23.16
CA VAL A 19 -1.90 8.49 22.13
C VAL A 19 -1.44 7.78 20.87
N ASP A 20 -0.80 6.62 20.98
CA ASP A 20 -0.38 5.84 19.80
C ASP A 20 -1.61 5.27 19.08
N LEU A 21 -2.65 4.89 19.81
CA LEU A 21 -3.92 4.42 19.23
C LEU A 21 -4.65 5.54 18.48
N GLU A 22 -4.71 6.75 19.03
CA GLU A 22 -5.36 7.90 18.36
C GLU A 22 -4.70 8.23 17.02
N LEU A 23 -3.37 8.11 16.94
CA LEU A 23 -2.61 8.34 15.70
C LEU A 23 -2.83 7.23 14.65
N VAL A 24 -3.01 5.99 15.09
CA VAL A 24 -3.15 4.82 14.19
C VAL A 24 -4.60 4.60 13.76
N LEU A 25 -5.58 4.97 14.60
CA LEU A 25 -7.01 4.74 14.34
C LEU A 25 -7.50 5.22 12.96
N PRO A 26 -7.14 6.41 12.46
CA PRO A 26 -7.56 6.85 11.12
C PRO A 26 -7.07 5.90 10.02
N ILE A 27 -5.82 5.44 10.11
CA ILE A 27 -5.24 4.48 9.16
C ILE A 27 -5.98 3.14 9.23
N LEU A 28 -6.21 2.63 10.45
CA LEU A 28 -6.92 1.37 10.66
C LEU A 28 -8.38 1.42 10.17
N LYS A 29 -9.05 2.58 10.30
CA LYS A 29 -10.40 2.78 9.75
C LYS A 29 -10.40 2.67 8.23
N ASN A 30 -9.49 3.36 7.56
CA ASN A 30 -9.36 3.34 6.10
C ASN A 30 -9.03 1.94 5.58
N LEU A 31 -8.29 1.15 6.38
CA LEU A 31 -7.89 -0.22 6.04
C LEU A 31 -8.88 -1.29 6.57
N ARG A 32 -10.00 -0.89 7.21
CA ARG A 32 -10.99 -1.81 7.81
C ARG A 32 -10.36 -2.83 8.76
N LEU A 33 -9.48 -2.36 9.67
CA LEU A 33 -8.75 -3.20 10.63
C LEU A 33 -9.02 -2.83 12.10
N VAL A 34 -9.97 -1.96 12.37
CA VAL A 34 -10.25 -1.47 13.74
C VAL A 34 -10.63 -2.61 14.68
N ASP A 35 -11.42 -3.59 14.19
CA ASP A 35 -11.84 -4.77 14.94
C ASP A 35 -10.70 -5.79 15.18
N LYS A 36 -9.57 -5.60 14.51
CA LYS A 36 -8.40 -6.48 14.57
C LYS A 36 -7.23 -5.90 15.36
N ILE A 37 -7.43 -4.79 16.07
CA ILE A 37 -6.37 -4.05 16.77
C ILE A 37 -5.61 -4.90 17.80
N HIS A 38 -6.28 -5.90 18.38
CA HIS A 38 -5.73 -6.82 19.37
C HIS A 38 -5.48 -8.22 18.83
N ALA A 39 -5.77 -8.47 17.54
CA ALA A 39 -5.52 -9.76 16.92
C ALA A 39 -4.02 -9.96 16.65
N SER A 40 -3.55 -11.19 16.82
CA SER A 40 -2.20 -11.57 16.40
C SER A 40 -2.16 -11.70 14.87
N VAL A 41 -0.97 -11.49 14.27
CA VAL A 41 -0.82 -11.57 12.79
C VAL A 41 -1.23 -12.94 12.26
N GLY A 42 -1.00 -14.02 13.04
CA GLY A 42 -1.37 -15.39 12.65
C GLY A 42 -2.90 -15.64 12.60
N GLU A 43 -3.70 -14.79 13.25
CA GLU A 43 -5.18 -14.87 13.24
C GLU A 43 -5.80 -14.09 12.08
N LEU A 44 -5.00 -13.33 11.35
CA LEU A 44 -5.45 -12.50 10.24
C LEU A 44 -5.52 -13.30 8.93
N SER A 45 -6.56 -13.07 8.13
CA SER A 45 -6.60 -13.57 6.76
C SER A 45 -5.50 -12.93 5.91
N GLY A 46 -5.15 -13.53 4.75
CA GLY A 46 -4.13 -12.99 3.85
C GLY A 46 -4.37 -11.52 3.47
N GLY A 47 -5.60 -11.15 3.12
CA GLY A 47 -5.96 -9.76 2.83
C GLY A 47 -5.85 -8.84 4.06
N GLN A 48 -6.14 -9.33 5.26
CA GLN A 48 -5.95 -8.56 6.49
C GLN A 48 -4.47 -8.36 6.80
N GLN A 49 -3.64 -9.38 6.59
CA GLN A 49 -2.18 -9.29 6.75
C GLN A 49 -1.60 -8.27 5.76
N GLN A 50 -2.02 -8.30 4.50
CA GLN A 50 -1.59 -7.34 3.48
C GLN A 50 -1.98 -5.91 3.87
N ARG A 51 -3.24 -5.67 4.27
CA ARG A 51 -3.67 -4.36 4.77
C ARG A 51 -2.90 -3.91 6.01
N THR A 52 -2.54 -4.83 6.90
CA THR A 52 -1.70 -4.54 8.06
C THR A 52 -0.29 -4.09 7.64
N ALA A 53 0.30 -4.73 6.62
CA ALA A 53 1.58 -4.31 6.08
C ALA A 53 1.51 -2.90 5.47
N VAL A 54 0.46 -2.59 4.72
CA VAL A 54 0.20 -1.24 4.21
C VAL A 54 0.05 -0.23 5.36
N GLY A 55 -0.74 -0.56 6.39
CA GLY A 55 -0.91 0.30 7.57
C GLY A 55 0.41 0.62 8.27
N ARG A 56 1.29 -0.36 8.42
CA ARG A 56 2.64 -0.16 8.96
C ARG A 56 3.48 0.79 8.10
N ALA A 57 3.42 0.64 6.78
CA ALA A 57 4.14 1.50 5.85
C ALA A 57 3.61 2.95 5.89
N LEU A 58 2.30 3.13 5.98
CA LEU A 58 1.68 4.45 6.11
C LEU A 58 2.03 5.14 7.42
N PHE A 59 2.08 4.39 8.51
CA PHE A 59 2.45 4.91 9.84
C PHE A 59 3.94 5.23 9.96
N HIS A 60 4.79 4.61 9.15
CA HIS A 60 6.23 4.88 9.18
C HIS A 60 6.52 6.32 8.72
N PRO A 61 7.34 7.09 9.45
CA PRO A 61 7.72 8.44 9.02
C PRO A 61 8.55 8.36 7.73
N GLY A 62 8.25 9.23 6.78
CA GLY A 62 8.93 9.32 5.50
C GLY A 62 8.00 9.78 4.40
N ASP A 63 8.57 10.43 3.39
CA ASP A 63 7.83 11.07 2.29
C ASP A 63 7.65 10.13 1.08
N ILE A 64 8.42 9.04 1.04
CA ILE A 64 8.39 8.08 -0.06
C ILE A 64 7.88 6.74 0.45
N LEU A 65 6.90 6.18 -0.25
CA LEU A 65 6.40 4.83 -0.05
C LEU A 65 6.64 4.02 -1.32
N ILE A 66 7.25 2.85 -1.17
CA ILE A 66 7.44 1.89 -2.25
C ILE A 66 6.65 0.63 -1.86
N ALA A 67 5.79 0.16 -2.74
CA ALA A 67 5.02 -1.06 -2.52
C ALA A 67 4.96 -1.91 -3.79
N ASP A 68 5.12 -3.22 -3.58
CA ASP A 68 5.02 -4.24 -4.60
C ASP A 68 3.70 -4.98 -4.42
N GLU A 69 2.82 -4.89 -5.39
CA GLU A 69 1.48 -5.48 -5.44
C GLU A 69 0.65 -5.30 -4.15
N PRO A 70 0.48 -4.07 -3.65
CA PRO A 70 -0.15 -3.85 -2.35
C PRO A 70 -1.63 -4.24 -2.29
N VAL A 71 -2.24 -4.60 -3.42
CA VAL A 71 -3.67 -4.92 -3.54
C VAL A 71 -3.97 -6.27 -4.20
N SER A 72 -2.97 -7.14 -4.38
CA SER A 72 -3.13 -8.43 -5.10
C SER A 72 -4.04 -9.45 -4.39
N ALA A 73 -4.22 -9.35 -3.07
CA ALA A 73 -4.99 -10.32 -2.27
C ALA A 73 -6.37 -9.80 -1.83
N VAL A 74 -6.89 -8.77 -2.49
CA VAL A 74 -8.17 -8.15 -2.13
C VAL A 74 -9.05 -7.94 -3.37
N ASP A 75 -10.36 -7.78 -3.15
CA ASP A 75 -11.30 -7.43 -4.23
C ASP A 75 -11.10 -6.01 -4.74
N GLU A 76 -11.65 -5.71 -5.91
CA GLU A 76 -11.49 -4.44 -6.61
C GLU A 76 -11.93 -3.22 -5.78
N HIS A 77 -13.02 -3.35 -5.00
CA HIS A 77 -13.49 -2.27 -4.14
C HIS A 77 -12.50 -1.98 -3.02
N GLN A 78 -12.00 -3.03 -2.36
CA GLN A 78 -10.99 -2.91 -1.30
C GLN A 78 -9.65 -2.40 -1.87
N ALA A 79 -9.27 -2.82 -3.08
CA ALA A 79 -8.08 -2.34 -3.77
C ALA A 79 -8.10 -0.81 -3.93
N ARG A 80 -9.22 -0.25 -4.41
CA ARG A 80 -9.38 1.21 -4.52
C ARG A 80 -9.29 1.92 -3.17
N GLU A 81 -9.88 1.37 -2.11
CA GLU A 81 -9.78 1.97 -0.77
C GLU A 81 -8.33 1.99 -0.25
N ILE A 82 -7.59 0.89 -0.44
CA ILE A 82 -6.17 0.80 -0.06
C ILE A 82 -5.34 1.79 -0.86
N LEU A 83 -5.51 1.85 -2.18
CA LEU A 83 -4.76 2.77 -3.04
C LEU A 83 -5.06 4.23 -2.69
N LYS A 84 -6.32 4.61 -2.43
CA LYS A 84 -6.68 5.94 -1.91
C LYS A 84 -5.99 6.25 -0.59
N ALA A 85 -5.93 5.28 0.32
CA ALA A 85 -5.23 5.46 1.58
C ALA A 85 -3.72 5.67 1.37
N ILE A 86 -3.10 4.93 0.44
CA ILE A 86 -1.67 5.06 0.12
C ILE A 86 -1.39 6.42 -0.50
N THR A 87 -2.07 6.77 -1.59
CA THR A 87 -1.82 8.01 -2.35
C THR A 87 -2.21 9.27 -1.58
N GLY A 88 -3.21 9.18 -0.70
CA GLY A 88 -3.64 10.30 0.15
C GLY A 88 -2.77 10.56 1.39
N ASN A 89 -1.87 9.64 1.75
CA ASN A 89 -1.08 9.76 2.98
C ASN A 89 0.44 9.96 2.75
N LYS A 90 0.91 9.84 1.52
CA LYS A 90 2.34 9.98 1.19
C LYS A 90 2.53 10.91 0.00
N PRO A 91 3.48 11.86 0.08
CA PRO A 91 3.77 12.79 -1.03
C PRO A 91 4.31 12.09 -2.28
N THR A 92 5.08 11.03 -2.11
CA THR A 92 5.64 10.25 -3.22
C THR A 92 5.36 8.78 -3.02
N VAL A 93 4.73 8.17 -4.03
CA VAL A 93 4.37 6.74 -4.00
C VAL A 93 4.88 6.07 -5.26
N VAL A 94 5.58 4.95 -5.09
CA VAL A 94 6.01 4.07 -6.18
C VAL A 94 5.32 2.73 -5.99
N LEU A 95 4.51 2.32 -6.96
CA LEU A 95 3.75 1.07 -6.92
C LEU A 95 4.14 0.17 -8.09
N ALA A 96 4.51 -1.07 -7.81
CA ALA A 96 4.51 -2.11 -8.82
C ALA A 96 3.12 -2.78 -8.82
N MET A 97 2.47 -2.85 -9.97
CA MET A 97 1.10 -3.36 -10.11
C MET A 97 0.94 -4.11 -11.43
N HIS A 98 0.08 -5.14 -11.41
CA HIS A 98 -0.35 -5.85 -12.63
C HIS A 98 -1.70 -5.38 -13.15
N ASP A 99 -2.55 -4.83 -12.29
CA ASP A 99 -3.86 -4.31 -12.70
C ASP A 99 -3.69 -2.97 -13.43
N ARG A 100 -3.88 -3.01 -14.73
CA ARG A 100 -3.72 -1.85 -15.63
C ARG A 100 -4.75 -0.75 -15.38
N ALA A 101 -5.97 -1.13 -15.05
CA ALA A 101 -7.04 -0.16 -14.81
C ALA A 101 -6.76 0.63 -13.52
N LEU A 102 -6.40 -0.07 -12.44
CA LEU A 102 -6.02 0.56 -11.18
C LEU A 102 -4.73 1.37 -11.31
N ALA A 103 -3.75 0.88 -12.09
CA ALA A 103 -2.51 1.63 -12.31
C ALA A 103 -2.80 2.98 -13.00
N ILE A 104 -3.63 3.01 -14.02
CA ILE A 104 -4.02 4.25 -14.72
C ILE A 104 -4.87 5.16 -13.81
N GLU A 105 -5.78 4.58 -13.02
CA GLU A 105 -6.67 5.35 -12.13
C GLU A 105 -5.91 6.09 -11.02
N PHE A 106 -4.83 5.48 -10.49
CA PHE A 106 -4.14 5.97 -9.29
C PHE A 106 -2.77 6.59 -9.52
N ALA A 107 -2.17 6.43 -10.69
CA ALA A 107 -0.86 6.98 -10.97
C ALA A 107 -0.93 8.33 -11.70
N ASP A 108 0.02 9.21 -11.41
CA ASP A 108 0.28 10.41 -12.23
C ASP A 108 1.14 10.08 -13.45
N ARG A 109 2.04 9.10 -13.32
CA ARG A 109 3.00 8.67 -14.33
C ARG A 109 3.13 7.15 -14.32
N LEU A 110 3.16 6.56 -15.50
CA LEU A 110 3.32 5.12 -15.70
C LEU A 110 4.68 4.81 -16.31
N ILE A 111 5.39 3.88 -15.70
CA ILE A 111 6.65 3.34 -16.20
C ILE A 111 6.44 1.86 -16.49
N GLY A 112 6.42 1.50 -17.77
CA GLY A 112 6.31 0.12 -18.21
C GLY A 112 7.69 -0.51 -18.44
N ILE A 113 7.93 -1.65 -17.79
CA ILE A 113 9.18 -2.38 -17.92
C ILE A 113 8.93 -3.66 -18.74
N LYS A 114 9.72 -3.87 -19.79
CA LYS A 114 9.69 -5.06 -20.63
C LYS A 114 11.11 -5.54 -20.93
N ASN A 115 11.38 -6.82 -20.65
CA ASN A 115 12.71 -7.42 -20.86
C ASN A 115 13.84 -6.64 -20.14
N GLY A 116 13.57 -6.10 -18.96
CA GLY A 116 14.55 -5.34 -18.18
C GLY A 116 14.81 -3.90 -18.67
N LEU A 117 14.09 -3.43 -19.68
CA LEU A 117 14.19 -2.09 -20.22
C LEU A 117 12.91 -1.29 -20.00
N ILE A 118 13.03 0.02 -19.91
CA ILE A 118 11.87 0.93 -19.89
C ILE A 118 11.30 0.94 -21.33
N ALA A 119 10.10 0.41 -21.48
CA ALA A 119 9.37 0.34 -22.74
C ALA A 119 8.27 1.40 -22.83
N LEU A 120 7.86 1.98 -21.70
CA LEU A 120 6.89 3.06 -21.61
C LEU A 120 7.28 3.98 -20.44
N ASP A 121 7.17 5.29 -20.64
CA ASP A 121 7.37 6.29 -19.62
C ASP A 121 6.51 7.52 -19.95
N GLU A 122 5.26 7.52 -19.49
CA GLU A 122 4.23 8.48 -19.90
C GLU A 122 3.37 8.92 -18.73
N PRO A 123 2.76 10.13 -18.79
CA PRO A 123 1.69 10.52 -17.88
C PRO A 123 0.50 9.55 -18.00
N ALA A 124 -0.09 9.16 -16.86
CA ALA A 124 -1.25 8.27 -16.85
C ALA A 124 -2.53 8.94 -17.39
N SER A 125 -2.57 10.27 -17.38
CA SER A 125 -3.74 11.06 -17.78
C SER A 125 -4.09 10.84 -19.26
N GLY A 126 -5.31 10.37 -19.54
CA GLY A 126 -5.78 10.07 -20.88
C GLY A 126 -5.45 8.69 -21.43
N MET A 127 -4.64 7.90 -20.69
CA MET A 127 -4.35 6.53 -21.08
C MET A 127 -5.54 5.59 -20.87
N LYS A 128 -5.57 4.53 -21.67
CA LYS A 128 -6.52 3.42 -21.58
C LYS A 128 -5.78 2.12 -21.28
N PRO A 129 -6.41 1.12 -20.68
CA PRO A 129 -5.79 -0.19 -20.45
C PRO A 129 -5.23 -0.84 -21.72
N SER A 130 -5.84 -0.58 -22.90
CA SER A 130 -5.36 -1.06 -24.20
C SER A 130 -4.00 -0.49 -24.59
N ASP A 131 -3.65 0.70 -24.13
CA ASP A 131 -2.38 1.35 -24.46
C ASP A 131 -1.18 0.63 -23.81
N LEU A 132 -1.48 -0.17 -22.78
CA LEU A 132 -0.51 -0.99 -22.07
C LEU A 132 -0.39 -2.42 -22.64
N ASP A 133 -1.18 -2.80 -23.66
CA ASP A 133 -1.21 -4.18 -24.18
C ASP A 133 0.16 -4.66 -24.67
N ASP A 134 0.95 -3.77 -25.27
CA ASP A 134 2.27 -4.14 -25.81
C ASP A 134 3.29 -4.52 -24.72
N LEU A 135 3.10 -4.06 -23.48
CA LEU A 135 3.93 -4.49 -22.35
C LEU A 135 3.73 -5.98 -22.02
N TYR A 136 2.54 -6.51 -22.28
CA TYR A 136 2.14 -7.87 -21.92
C TYR A 136 2.20 -8.86 -23.12
N LYS A 137 2.30 -8.35 -24.35
CA LYS A 137 2.51 -9.20 -25.53
C LYS A 137 3.91 -9.81 -25.47
N ASN A 138 4.00 -11.13 -25.50
CA ASN A 138 5.23 -11.97 -25.42
C ASN A 138 5.73 -12.32 -24.00
N GLN A 139 4.88 -12.32 -22.98
CA GLN A 139 5.19 -12.99 -21.70
C GLN A 139 4.71 -14.47 -21.67
N SER A 140 4.39 -15.04 -22.83
CA SER A 140 4.09 -16.48 -22.92
C SER A 140 5.43 -17.23 -23.11
N LEU A 141 6.01 -17.69 -22.01
CA LEU A 141 6.96 -18.80 -21.96
C LEU A 141 6.31 -19.96 -21.24
#